data_6382731663390e95b68c069b82b05d5a
#
_entry.id   6382731663390e95b68c069b82b05d5a
#
_cell.length_a   1.000
_cell.length_b   1.000
_cell.length_c   1.000
_cell.angle_alpha   90.00
_cell.angle_beta   90.00
_cell.angle_gamma   90.00
#
_symmetry.space_group_name_H-M   'P 1'
#
loop_
_entity.id
_entity.type
_entity.pdbx_description
1 polymer ?
#
loop_
_entity_poly.entity_id
_entity_poly.type
_entity_poly.pdbx_seq_one_letter_code
_entity_poly.pdbx_strand_id
1 'polypeptide(L)'
;MFQGLKFEPIQLPDTAAKLRSEVRAFLASAMDDSVLRNSDFNAGSSAEFSQKIGAQGWIGMTWPSQYSGGDRSFLERYVVTEELVSAGAPVGAHWIADRQSGPLLLKFGTEEQKQFFLPGITRGETFFSIGMSEPNSGSDLASLQAKAVRT
;
A
#
# COMPACT_ATOMS: atom_id res chain seq x y z
N MET A 1 -29.05 7.83 -28.58
CA MET A 1 -29.46 7.22 -27.29
C MET A 1 -28.35 6.30 -26.84
N PHE A 2 -27.52 6.72 -25.88
CA PHE A 2 -26.47 5.86 -25.35
C PHE A 2 -27.15 4.71 -24.58
N GLN A 3 -27.04 3.47 -25.06
CA GLN A 3 -27.33 2.31 -24.22
C GLN A 3 -26.26 2.29 -23.12
N GLY A 4 -26.67 2.52 -21.87
CA GLY A 4 -25.76 2.51 -20.75
C GLY A 4 -25.02 1.17 -20.68
N LEU A 5 -23.70 1.23 -20.54
CA LEU A 5 -22.88 0.06 -20.26
C LEU A 5 -23.41 -0.60 -18.99
N LYS A 6 -23.90 -1.82 -19.10
CA LYS A 6 -24.29 -2.64 -17.96
C LYS A 6 -23.10 -3.54 -17.62
N PHE A 7 -22.56 -3.35 -16.43
CA PHE A 7 -21.58 -4.27 -15.88
C PHE A 7 -22.29 -5.23 -14.92
N GLU A 8 -22.07 -6.52 -15.09
CA GLU A 8 -22.53 -7.49 -14.12
C GLU A 8 -21.69 -7.36 -12.85
N PRO A 9 -22.31 -7.31 -11.65
CA PRO A 9 -21.54 -7.26 -10.40
C PRO A 9 -20.64 -8.50 -10.28
N ILE A 10 -19.36 -8.27 -10.05
CA ILE A 10 -18.42 -9.36 -9.75
C ILE A 10 -18.78 -9.91 -8.38
N GLN A 11 -19.09 -11.21 -8.30
CA GLN A 11 -19.26 -11.90 -7.03
C GLN A 11 -17.87 -12.23 -6.46
N LEU A 12 -17.61 -11.72 -5.29
CA LEU A 12 -16.38 -12.04 -4.57
C LEU A 12 -16.52 -13.43 -3.92
N PRO A 13 -15.43 -14.23 -3.87
CA PRO A 13 -15.39 -15.43 -3.05
C PRO A 13 -15.71 -15.12 -1.58
N ASP A 14 -16.29 -16.08 -0.86
CA ASP A 14 -16.69 -15.91 0.55
C ASP A 14 -15.55 -15.42 1.45
N THR A 15 -14.33 -15.88 1.20
CA THR A 15 -13.12 -15.44 1.92
C THR A 15 -12.86 -13.94 1.76
N ALA A 16 -13.02 -13.42 0.55
CA ALA A 16 -12.86 -12.00 0.26
C ALA A 16 -14.02 -11.16 0.82
N ALA A 17 -15.25 -11.69 0.79
CA ALA A 17 -16.41 -11.04 1.39
C ALA A 17 -16.29 -10.95 2.91
N LYS A 18 -15.77 -12.00 3.56
CA LYS A 18 -15.48 -12.02 5.00
C LYS A 18 -14.42 -10.99 5.34
N LEU A 19 -13.30 -10.98 4.63
CA LEU A 19 -12.21 -10.00 4.82
C LEU A 19 -12.73 -8.56 4.68
N ARG A 20 -13.61 -8.29 3.71
CA ARG A 20 -14.25 -6.97 3.55
C ARG A 20 -14.98 -6.53 4.83
N SER A 21 -15.72 -7.44 5.44
CA SER A 21 -16.43 -7.16 6.69
C SER A 21 -15.47 -6.90 7.84
N GLU A 22 -14.37 -7.63 7.92
CA GLU A 22 -13.31 -7.42 8.92
C GLU A 22 -12.65 -6.04 8.76
N VAL A 23 -12.32 -5.65 7.53
CA VAL A 23 -11.73 -4.31 7.25
C VAL A 23 -12.70 -3.20 7.64
N ARG A 24 -13.97 -3.31 7.30
CA ARG A 24 -15.00 -2.32 7.67
C ARG A 24 -15.17 -2.20 9.18
N ALA A 25 -15.19 -3.31 9.90
CA ALA A 25 -15.27 -3.30 11.36
C ALA A 25 -14.04 -2.63 12.01
N PHE A 26 -12.84 -2.92 11.47
CA PHE A 26 -11.62 -2.26 11.90
C PHE A 26 -11.68 -0.75 11.63
N LEU A 27 -12.06 -0.33 10.43
CA LEU A 27 -12.15 1.08 10.06
C LEU A 27 -13.13 1.84 10.95
N ALA A 28 -14.28 1.25 11.26
CA ALA A 28 -15.27 1.83 12.18
C ALA A 28 -14.70 2.11 13.59
N SER A 29 -13.69 1.35 14.03
CA SER A 29 -13.05 1.53 15.35
C SER A 29 -11.75 2.35 15.28
N ALA A 30 -11.07 2.37 14.14
CA ALA A 30 -9.75 2.98 13.99
C ALA A 30 -9.77 4.39 13.38
N MET A 31 -10.88 4.75 12.73
CA MET A 31 -11.07 6.05 12.08
C MET A 31 -11.96 6.94 12.97
N ASP A 32 -11.34 7.77 13.80
CA ASP A 32 -12.02 8.83 14.53
C ASP A 32 -12.02 10.15 13.75
N ASP A 33 -12.70 11.17 14.26
CA ASP A 33 -12.77 12.50 13.62
C ASP A 33 -11.40 13.16 13.42
N SER A 34 -10.37 12.80 14.18
CA SER A 34 -9.02 13.34 14.04
C SER A 34 -8.29 12.73 12.85
N VAL A 35 -8.51 11.44 12.63
CA VAL A 35 -7.99 10.70 11.44
C VAL A 35 -8.68 11.20 10.18
N LEU A 36 -10.01 11.36 10.20
CA LEU A 36 -10.80 11.85 9.06
C LEU A 36 -10.42 13.27 8.64
N ARG A 37 -10.09 14.15 9.58
CA ARG A 37 -9.64 15.54 9.28
C ARG A 37 -8.30 15.59 8.53
N ASN A 38 -7.50 14.56 8.61
CA ASN A 38 -6.19 14.46 7.95
C ASN A 38 -6.22 13.55 6.71
N SER A 39 -7.38 13.05 6.32
CA SER A 39 -7.54 12.05 5.26
C SER A 39 -7.72 12.67 3.87
N ASP A 40 -6.80 13.50 3.45
CA ASP A 40 -6.69 13.84 2.04
C ASP A 40 -5.96 12.70 1.32
N PHE A 41 -6.54 12.14 0.27
CA PHE A 41 -6.01 10.98 -0.45
C PHE A 41 -4.53 11.11 -0.83
N ASN A 42 -4.08 12.30 -1.17
CA ASN A 42 -2.69 12.58 -1.52
C ASN A 42 -1.83 13.11 -0.35
N ALA A 43 -2.42 13.51 0.75
CA ALA A 43 -1.73 14.15 1.87
C ALA A 43 -1.99 13.44 3.21
N GLY A 44 -3.00 12.57 3.27
CA GLY A 44 -3.32 11.80 4.46
C GLY A 44 -2.26 10.74 4.75
N SER A 45 -1.36 11.04 5.67
CA SER A 45 -0.36 10.08 6.13
C SER A 45 -0.34 10.03 7.64
N SER A 46 -0.36 8.82 8.20
CA SER A 46 -0.24 8.59 9.64
C SER A 46 0.63 7.36 9.87
N ALA A 47 1.74 7.57 10.57
CA ALA A 47 2.61 6.47 10.98
C ALA A 47 1.89 5.55 11.97
N GLU A 48 1.14 6.12 12.92
CA GLU A 48 0.36 5.35 13.90
C GLU A 48 -0.72 4.49 13.21
N PHE A 49 -1.46 5.07 12.26
CA PHE A 49 -2.44 4.31 11.49
C PHE A 49 -1.78 3.21 10.66
N SER A 50 -0.61 3.47 10.07
CA SER A 50 0.16 2.46 9.33
C SER A 50 0.58 1.29 10.22
N GLN A 51 0.99 1.54 11.46
CA GLN A 51 1.29 0.48 12.43
C GLN A 51 0.04 -0.34 12.79
N LYS A 52 -1.13 0.30 12.95
CA LYS A 52 -2.40 -0.40 13.16
C LYS A 52 -2.74 -1.31 11.97
N ILE A 53 -2.54 -0.85 10.74
CA ILE A 53 -2.72 -1.62 9.51
C ILE A 53 -1.71 -2.77 9.42
N GLY A 54 -0.44 -2.51 9.75
CA GLY A 54 0.62 -3.53 9.83
C GLY A 54 0.29 -4.63 10.83
N ALA A 55 -0.24 -4.27 12.02
CA ALA A 55 -0.67 -5.24 13.03
C ALA A 55 -1.83 -6.15 12.56
N GLN A 56 -2.65 -5.72 11.60
CA GLN A 56 -3.66 -6.55 10.95
C GLN A 56 -3.06 -7.46 9.86
N GLY A 57 -1.78 -7.31 9.52
CA GLY A 57 -1.15 -8.02 8.41
C GLY A 57 -1.63 -7.53 7.03
N TRP A 58 -2.02 -6.25 6.91
CA TRP A 58 -2.53 -5.66 5.67
C TRP A 58 -1.51 -4.84 4.90
N ILE A 59 -0.27 -4.79 5.36
CA ILE A 59 0.89 -4.30 4.61
C ILE A 59 1.73 -5.50 4.18
N GLY A 60 2.20 -5.54 2.95
CA GLY A 60 2.95 -6.68 2.42
C GLY A 60 2.11 -7.96 2.27
N MET A 61 0.79 -7.85 2.12
CA MET A 61 -0.15 -8.99 2.10
C MET A 61 0.25 -10.09 1.11
N THR A 62 0.77 -9.71 -0.05
CA THR A 62 1.12 -10.65 -1.14
C THR A 62 2.59 -11.05 -1.13
N TRP A 63 3.35 -10.60 -0.14
CA TRP A 63 4.78 -10.90 -0.05
C TRP A 63 5.02 -12.25 0.64
N PRO A 64 6.18 -12.90 0.38
CA PRO A 64 6.54 -14.13 1.03
C PRO A 64 6.64 -13.98 2.56
N SER A 65 6.13 -14.97 3.30
CA SER A 65 6.15 -15.00 4.76
C SER A 65 7.55 -14.99 5.36
N GLN A 66 8.54 -15.51 4.65
CA GLN A 66 9.96 -15.44 5.06
C GLN A 66 10.48 -14.00 5.25
N TYR A 67 9.82 -12.99 4.69
CA TYR A 67 10.09 -11.56 4.86
C TYR A 67 8.96 -10.86 5.65
N SER A 68 8.25 -11.59 6.48
CA SER A 68 7.09 -11.12 7.24
C SER A 68 5.89 -10.71 6.39
N GLY A 69 5.82 -11.16 5.14
CA GLY A 69 4.66 -10.97 4.28
C GLY A 69 3.51 -11.92 4.62
N GLY A 70 2.35 -11.66 4.02
CA GLY A 70 1.12 -12.40 4.33
C GLY A 70 0.85 -13.63 3.48
N ASP A 71 1.63 -13.89 2.42
CA ASP A 71 1.38 -14.95 1.41
C ASP A 71 -0.08 -14.96 0.88
N ARG A 72 -0.77 -13.80 0.94
CA ARG A 72 -2.17 -13.67 0.55
C ARG A 72 -2.32 -13.41 -0.94
N SER A 73 -3.53 -13.62 -1.44
CA SER A 73 -3.88 -13.37 -2.84
C SER A 73 -3.94 -11.86 -3.16
N PHE A 74 -3.76 -11.53 -4.44
CA PHE A 74 -3.98 -10.17 -4.94
C PHE A 74 -5.43 -9.72 -4.80
N LEU A 75 -6.40 -10.64 -4.80
CA LEU A 75 -7.80 -10.32 -4.58
C LEU A 75 -8.06 -9.87 -3.14
N GLU A 76 -7.48 -10.54 -2.14
CA GLU A 76 -7.57 -10.11 -0.74
C GLU A 76 -6.94 -8.73 -0.55
N ARG A 77 -5.75 -8.50 -1.14
CA ARG A 77 -5.13 -7.18 -1.12
C ARG A 77 -6.00 -6.11 -1.80
N TYR A 78 -6.64 -6.45 -2.92
CA TYR A 78 -7.58 -5.54 -3.59
C TYR A 78 -8.71 -5.13 -2.65
N VAL A 79 -9.36 -6.09 -1.98
CA VAL A 79 -10.46 -5.83 -1.06
C VAL A 79 -10.04 -4.90 0.08
N VAL A 80 -8.91 -5.17 0.71
CA VAL A 80 -8.37 -4.31 1.78
C VAL A 80 -8.11 -2.89 1.25
N THR A 81 -7.45 -2.79 0.10
CA THR A 81 -7.14 -1.49 -0.52
C THR A 81 -8.39 -0.69 -0.85
N GLU A 82 -9.40 -1.35 -1.45
CA GLU A 82 -10.66 -0.71 -1.81
C GLU A 82 -11.36 -0.13 -0.58
N GLU A 83 -11.45 -0.88 0.50
CA GLU A 83 -12.12 -0.42 1.72
C GLU A 83 -11.34 0.71 2.42
N LEU A 84 -10.00 0.61 2.50
CA LEU A 84 -9.17 1.67 3.07
C LEU A 84 -9.31 2.98 2.29
N VAL A 85 -9.23 2.92 0.96
CA VAL A 85 -9.33 4.10 0.10
C VAL A 85 -10.74 4.67 0.10
N SER A 86 -11.78 3.82 0.04
CA SER A 86 -13.18 4.26 0.09
C SER A 86 -13.53 4.97 1.40
N ALA A 87 -12.90 4.58 2.51
CA ALA A 87 -13.06 5.22 3.80
C ALA A 87 -12.21 6.50 3.97
N GLY A 88 -11.38 6.85 3.00
CA GLY A 88 -10.44 7.97 3.13
C GLY A 88 -9.35 7.73 4.18
N ALA A 89 -8.94 6.50 4.40
CA ALA A 89 -7.93 6.16 5.40
C ALA A 89 -6.56 6.77 5.05
N PRO A 90 -5.78 7.26 6.05
CA PRO A 90 -4.51 7.95 5.83
C PRO A 90 -3.37 6.98 5.52
N VAL A 91 -3.44 6.34 4.36
CA VAL A 91 -2.52 5.29 3.90
C VAL A 91 -1.19 5.82 3.35
N GLY A 92 -1.03 7.13 3.20
CA GLY A 92 0.09 7.75 2.51
C GLY A 92 1.47 7.36 3.07
N ALA A 93 1.60 7.17 4.37
CA ALA A 93 2.88 6.85 5.00
C ALA A 93 3.47 5.51 4.51
N HIS A 94 2.67 4.45 4.43
CA HIS A 94 3.15 3.13 4.00
C HIS A 94 2.94 2.85 2.50
N TRP A 95 2.20 3.70 1.79
CA TRP A 95 1.78 3.42 0.41
C TRP A 95 2.95 3.11 -0.54
N ILE A 96 3.95 3.97 -0.55
CA ILE A 96 5.13 3.79 -1.42
C ILE A 96 5.93 2.55 -1.03
N ALA A 97 6.13 2.33 0.26
CA ALA A 97 6.85 1.17 0.76
C ALA A 97 6.16 -0.14 0.37
N ASP A 98 4.83 -0.24 0.59
CA ASP A 98 4.04 -1.44 0.28
C ASP A 98 3.87 -1.70 -1.23
N ARG A 99 3.70 -0.64 -2.02
CA ARG A 99 3.28 -0.77 -3.42
C ARG A 99 4.42 -0.73 -4.43
N GLN A 100 5.52 -0.10 -4.08
CA GLN A 100 6.63 0.15 -5.00
C GLN A 100 7.97 -0.34 -4.46
N SER A 101 8.44 0.19 -3.32
CA SER A 101 9.79 -0.12 -2.83
C SER A 101 9.92 -1.56 -2.35
N GLY A 102 8.93 -2.09 -1.65
CA GLY A 102 8.94 -3.49 -1.20
C GLY A 102 8.97 -4.49 -2.35
N PRO A 103 8.07 -4.40 -3.35
CA PRO A 103 8.15 -5.23 -4.56
C PRO A 103 9.47 -5.09 -5.33
N LEU A 104 10.06 -3.90 -5.36
CA LEU A 104 11.37 -3.67 -5.97
C LEU A 104 12.46 -4.41 -5.19
N LEU A 105 12.47 -4.29 -3.86
CA LEU A 105 13.40 -5.00 -2.99
C LEU A 105 13.24 -6.52 -3.12
N LEU A 106 12.01 -7.03 -3.14
CA LEU A 106 11.75 -8.47 -3.34
C LEU A 106 12.33 -8.99 -4.65
N LYS A 107 12.27 -8.18 -5.70
CA LYS A 107 12.72 -8.58 -7.05
C LYS A 107 14.23 -8.42 -7.23
N PHE A 108 14.83 -7.35 -6.74
CA PHE A 108 16.19 -6.93 -7.09
C PHE A 108 17.10 -6.75 -5.89
N GLY A 109 16.57 -6.69 -4.67
CA GLY A 109 17.37 -6.52 -3.45
C GLY A 109 18.23 -7.75 -3.14
N THR A 110 19.35 -7.51 -2.45
CA THR A 110 20.12 -8.60 -1.85
C THR A 110 19.33 -9.22 -0.69
N GLU A 111 19.69 -10.43 -0.28
CA GLU A 111 19.02 -11.08 0.84
C GLU A 111 19.12 -10.26 2.13
N GLU A 112 20.28 -9.65 2.37
CA GLU A 112 20.51 -8.74 3.51
C GLU A 112 19.57 -7.53 3.46
N GLN A 113 19.39 -6.90 2.29
CA GLN A 113 18.46 -5.78 2.12
C GLN A 113 17.02 -6.20 2.37
N LYS A 114 16.60 -7.37 1.88
CA LYS A 114 15.24 -7.90 2.09
C LYS A 114 14.98 -8.13 3.58
N GLN A 115 15.88 -8.82 4.26
CA GLN A 115 15.76 -9.10 5.71
C GLN A 115 15.79 -7.82 6.56
N PHE A 116 16.51 -6.81 6.13
CA PHE A 116 16.59 -5.54 6.85
C PHE A 116 15.34 -4.66 6.68
N PHE A 117 14.86 -4.49 5.46
CA PHE A 117 13.80 -3.52 5.19
C PHE A 117 12.38 -4.10 5.25
N LEU A 118 12.14 -5.29 4.66
CA LEU A 118 10.79 -5.79 4.44
C LEU A 118 10.00 -6.01 5.75
N PRO A 119 10.58 -6.56 6.82
CA PRO A 119 9.84 -6.72 8.08
C PRO A 119 9.39 -5.40 8.72
N GLY A 120 10.21 -4.34 8.61
CA GLY A 120 9.83 -3.01 9.10
C GLY A 120 8.72 -2.38 8.26
N ILE A 121 8.70 -2.63 6.96
CA ILE A 121 7.62 -2.17 6.07
C ILE A 121 6.31 -2.88 6.44
N THR A 122 6.32 -4.20 6.60
CA THR A 122 5.09 -4.97 6.90
C THR A 122 4.48 -4.59 8.25
N ARG A 123 5.30 -4.18 9.23
CA ARG A 123 4.80 -3.64 10.51
C ARG A 123 4.33 -2.19 10.45
N GLY A 124 4.49 -1.49 9.30
CA GLY A 124 4.14 -0.08 9.18
C GLY A 124 5.08 0.86 9.94
N GLU A 125 6.34 0.48 10.10
CA GLU A 125 7.39 1.23 10.83
C GLU A 125 8.43 1.84 9.89
N THR A 126 8.62 1.26 8.72
CA THR A 126 9.59 1.72 7.71
C THR A 126 8.87 2.28 6.51
N PHE A 127 9.14 3.54 6.21
CA PHE A 127 8.49 4.28 5.12
C PHE A 127 9.52 4.61 4.03
N PHE A 128 9.00 4.72 2.80
CA PHE A 128 9.79 5.08 1.62
C PHE A 128 9.14 6.26 0.90
N SER A 129 9.96 7.05 0.25
CA SER A 129 9.54 8.05 -0.71
C SER A 129 10.22 7.83 -2.05
N ILE A 130 9.62 8.31 -3.12
CA ILE A 130 10.15 8.22 -4.47
C ILE A 130 10.37 9.63 -5.02
N GLY A 131 11.59 9.90 -5.49
CA GLY A 131 11.92 11.05 -6.32
C GLY A 131 12.24 10.53 -7.72
N MET A 132 11.31 10.67 -8.66
CA MET A 132 11.49 10.20 -10.04
C MET A 132 11.72 11.34 -11.02
N SER A 133 10.84 12.33 -11.02
CA SER A 133 10.91 13.43 -11.97
C SER A 133 11.92 14.49 -11.55
N GLU A 134 12.67 15.01 -12.52
CA GLU A 134 13.50 16.20 -12.38
C GLU A 134 12.75 17.42 -12.95
N PRO A 135 13.17 18.67 -12.68
CA PRO A 135 12.49 19.87 -13.19
C PRO A 135 12.27 19.85 -14.71
N ASN A 136 13.19 19.25 -15.46
CA ASN A 136 13.14 19.19 -16.93
C ASN A 136 12.86 17.79 -17.48
N SER A 137 12.56 16.80 -16.62
CA SER A 137 12.38 15.41 -17.01
C SER A 137 11.27 14.76 -16.21
N GLY A 138 10.08 14.73 -16.77
CA GLY A 138 8.89 14.10 -16.19
C GLY A 138 8.45 12.90 -17.02
N SER A 139 7.59 13.11 -18.01
CA SER A 139 7.10 12.03 -18.90
C SER A 139 8.23 11.34 -19.67
N ASP A 140 9.28 12.06 -20.02
CA ASP A 140 10.52 11.51 -20.59
C ASP A 140 11.53 11.21 -19.47
N LEU A 141 11.30 10.14 -18.71
CA LEU A 141 12.22 9.70 -17.65
C LEU A 141 13.59 9.23 -18.21
N ALA A 142 13.67 8.91 -19.48
CA ALA A 142 14.95 8.53 -20.11
C ALA A 142 15.95 9.69 -20.18
N SER A 143 15.47 10.94 -20.08
CA SER A 143 16.28 12.15 -20.08
C SER A 143 16.79 12.58 -18.69
N LEU A 144 16.61 11.78 -17.64
CA LEU A 144 17.13 12.05 -16.30
C LEU A 144 18.64 12.27 -16.30
N GLN A 145 19.08 13.31 -15.59
CA GLN A 145 20.48 13.70 -15.48
C GLN A 145 21.13 13.32 -14.14
N ALA A 146 20.31 12.97 -13.14
CA ALA A 146 20.81 12.51 -11.84
C ALA A 146 21.68 11.25 -12.01
N LYS A 147 22.82 11.24 -11.34
CA LYS A 147 23.79 10.14 -11.40
C LYS A 147 24.18 9.72 -10.00
N ALA A 148 24.26 8.42 -9.76
CA ALA A 148 24.89 7.87 -8.56
C ALA A 148 26.38 7.61 -8.87
N VAL A 149 27.26 8.17 -8.05
CA VAL A 149 28.70 7.93 -8.15
C VAL A 149 29.14 7.11 -6.94
N ARG A 150 29.78 5.98 -7.21
CA ARG A 150 30.36 5.16 -6.12
C ARG A 150 31.65 5.81 -5.65
N THR A 151 31.70 6.19 -4.38
CA THR A 151 32.90 6.69 -3.69
C THR A 151 33.61 5.57 -2.98
#